data_877eb59ad17b15c25c7366450bc59b40
#
_entry.id   877eb59ad17b15c25c7366450bc59b40
#
_cell.length_a   1.000
_cell.length_b   1.000
_cell.length_c   1.000
_cell.angle_alpha   90.00
_cell.angle_beta   90.00
_cell.angle_gamma   90.00
#
_symmetry.space_group_name_H-M   'P 1'
#
loop_
_entity.id
_entity.type
_entity.pdbx_description
1 polymer ?
#
loop_
_entity_poly.entity_id
_entity_poly.type
_entity_poly.pdbx_seq_one_letter_code
_entity_poly.pdbx_strand_id
1 'polypeptide(L)'
;HSGRMERDAPGDVIALWSTDPSFGGENTIILNAGNNSVIAGVGNDQITGGSGNDRIIGDNGRINVRGAAGFDLFSSDTGNGGQDTITTGSGVNLVIAGSGNDDVTAGDTLSLILLDNGSIQRDVALVPLSASSLVDDVHAGDDVALGGSGNSLIIGGLGNDDINGEGAKNILFGDSASV
;
A
#
# COMPACT_ATOMS: atom_id res chain seq x y z
N HIS A 1 -4.92 -14.82 10.02
CA HIS A 1 -4.44 -13.46 10.21
C HIS A 1 -5.28 -12.73 11.25
N SER A 2 -4.64 -12.08 12.22
CA SER A 2 -5.32 -11.33 13.27
C SER A 2 -5.02 -9.84 13.12
N GLY A 3 -6.06 -9.03 13.26
CA GLY A 3 -5.95 -7.58 13.18
C GLY A 3 -6.59 -6.90 14.39
N ARG A 4 -6.22 -5.67 14.60
CA ARG A 4 -6.78 -4.80 15.64
C ARG A 4 -7.25 -3.50 15.02
N MET A 5 -8.29 -2.91 15.61
CA MET A 5 -8.70 -1.55 15.26
C MET A 5 -8.90 -0.71 16.53
N GLU A 6 -8.64 0.56 16.40
CA GLU A 6 -8.89 1.58 17.39
C GLU A 6 -10.04 2.49 16.92
N ARG A 7 -10.92 2.87 17.84
CA ARG A 7 -12.06 3.76 17.59
C ARG A 7 -12.00 4.96 18.50
N ASP A 8 -12.50 6.09 18.04
CA ASP A 8 -12.69 7.28 18.88
C ASP A 8 -14.00 7.21 19.68
N ALA A 9 -14.27 8.26 20.47
CA ALA A 9 -15.46 8.33 21.33
C ALA A 9 -16.80 8.27 20.58
N PRO A 10 -16.95 8.83 19.35
CA PRO A 10 -18.13 8.59 18.50
C PRO A 10 -18.22 7.17 17.93
N GLY A 11 -17.12 6.40 17.97
CA GLY A 11 -17.08 5.03 17.47
C GLY A 11 -16.53 4.89 16.05
N ASP A 12 -16.02 5.96 15.45
CA ASP A 12 -15.37 5.90 14.15
C ASP A 12 -14.00 5.23 14.23
N VAL A 13 -13.64 4.45 13.23
CA VAL A 13 -12.31 3.83 13.15
C VAL A 13 -11.25 4.91 12.95
N ILE A 14 -10.24 4.92 13.81
CA ILE A 14 -9.11 5.87 13.71
C ILE A 14 -7.80 5.18 13.33
N ALA A 15 -7.63 3.90 13.62
CA ALA A 15 -6.49 3.11 13.18
C ALA A 15 -6.82 1.63 13.09
N LEU A 16 -6.07 0.92 12.24
CA LEU A 16 -6.06 -0.54 12.16
C LEU A 16 -4.62 -1.03 11.99
N TRP A 17 -4.33 -2.24 12.48
CA TRP A 17 -3.01 -2.87 12.35
C TRP A 17 -3.06 -4.39 12.49
N SER A 18 -2.06 -5.07 11.92
CA SER A 18 -1.85 -6.51 12.09
C SER A 18 -1.28 -6.83 13.47
N THR A 19 -1.60 -8.01 14.01
CA THR A 19 -1.18 -8.42 15.37
C THR A 19 -0.43 -9.76 15.45
N ASP A 20 -0.61 -10.64 14.47
CA ASP A 20 0.03 -11.94 14.41
C ASP A 20 0.77 -12.10 13.07
N PRO A 21 1.94 -11.47 12.93
CA PRO A 21 2.58 -11.26 11.64
C PRO A 21 3.16 -12.53 11.00
N SER A 22 3.22 -13.64 11.73
CA SER A 22 3.74 -14.93 11.23
C SER A 22 2.64 -15.90 10.80
N PHE A 23 1.38 -15.50 10.90
CA PHE A 23 0.23 -16.32 10.54
C PHE A 23 -0.65 -15.61 9.51
N GLY A 24 -0.81 -16.23 8.36
CA GLY A 24 -1.67 -15.70 7.31
C GLY A 24 -2.02 -16.79 6.30
N GLY A 25 -2.52 -16.41 5.17
CA GLY A 25 -2.89 -17.27 4.06
C GLY A 25 -3.44 -16.46 2.93
N GLU A 26 -3.53 -17.04 1.77
CA GLU A 26 -4.00 -16.41 0.54
C GLU A 26 -5.44 -15.92 0.67
N ASN A 27 -5.65 -14.62 0.45
CA ASN A 27 -6.97 -13.99 0.53
C ASN A 27 -7.37 -13.40 -0.81
N THR A 28 -8.67 -13.38 -1.09
CA THR A 28 -9.25 -12.61 -2.19
C THR A 28 -10.10 -11.50 -1.60
N ILE A 29 -9.71 -10.24 -1.81
CA ILE A 29 -10.34 -9.05 -1.24
C ILE A 29 -10.89 -8.18 -2.37
N ILE A 30 -12.18 -7.95 -2.38
CA ILE A 30 -12.84 -7.09 -3.37
C ILE A 30 -13.41 -5.88 -2.66
N LEU A 31 -12.91 -4.70 -3.01
CA LEU A 31 -13.38 -3.42 -2.52
C LEU A 31 -14.43 -2.87 -3.49
N ASN A 32 -15.56 -2.46 -2.96
CA ASN A 32 -16.57 -1.77 -3.75
C ASN A 32 -16.34 -0.26 -3.67
N ALA A 33 -17.37 0.54 -3.98
CA ALA A 33 -17.29 1.98 -3.87
C ALA A 33 -17.06 2.43 -2.42
N GLY A 34 -16.34 3.53 -2.24
CA GLY A 34 -16.04 4.15 -0.94
C GLY A 34 -14.56 4.17 -0.62
N ASN A 35 -14.22 4.84 0.47
CA ASN A 35 -12.83 4.97 0.91
C ASN A 35 -12.49 3.80 1.84
N ASN A 36 -11.83 2.80 1.33
CA ASN A 36 -11.53 1.58 2.05
C ASN A 36 -10.14 1.60 2.69
N SER A 37 -9.94 0.74 3.68
CA SER A 37 -8.64 0.51 4.30
C SER A 37 -8.43 -0.98 4.49
N VAL A 38 -7.34 -1.51 3.94
CA VAL A 38 -7.01 -2.93 3.89
C VAL A 38 -5.61 -3.17 4.41
N ILE A 39 -5.48 -4.19 5.22
CA ILE A 39 -4.21 -4.86 5.54
C ILE A 39 -4.48 -6.33 5.26
N ALA A 40 -3.91 -6.89 4.20
CA ALA A 40 -4.21 -8.26 3.79
C ALA A 40 -3.42 -9.28 4.64
N GLY A 41 -2.16 -9.02 4.92
CA GLY A 41 -1.36 -9.82 5.83
C GLY A 41 -0.49 -10.85 5.11
N VAL A 42 0.05 -11.81 5.84
CA VAL A 42 0.96 -12.81 5.27
C VAL A 42 0.24 -13.74 4.31
N GLY A 43 0.81 -14.00 3.17
CA GLY A 43 0.30 -14.91 2.12
C GLY A 43 0.16 -14.18 0.80
N ASN A 44 -0.05 -14.93 -0.27
CA ASN A 44 -0.20 -14.35 -1.60
C ASN A 44 -1.64 -13.86 -1.77
N ASP A 45 -1.85 -12.57 -1.64
CA ASP A 45 -3.17 -11.97 -1.59
C ASP A 45 -3.59 -11.36 -2.94
N GLN A 46 -4.87 -11.44 -3.25
CA GLN A 46 -5.45 -10.78 -4.41
C GLN A 46 -6.39 -9.69 -3.96
N ILE A 47 -6.06 -8.43 -4.28
CA ILE A 47 -6.83 -7.26 -3.86
C ILE A 47 -7.34 -6.51 -5.10
N THR A 48 -8.64 -6.33 -5.20
CA THR A 48 -9.26 -5.55 -6.28
C THR A 48 -9.96 -4.34 -5.70
N GLY A 49 -9.46 -3.16 -6.02
CA GLY A 49 -10.02 -1.86 -5.63
C GLY A 49 -11.30 -1.52 -6.37
N GLY A 50 -12.07 -0.62 -5.80
CA GLY A 50 -13.29 -0.08 -6.39
C GLY A 50 -13.16 1.40 -6.73
N SER A 51 -14.24 2.14 -6.57
CA SER A 51 -14.19 3.61 -6.68
C SER A 51 -14.07 4.26 -5.31
N GLY A 52 -13.22 5.27 -5.20
CA GLY A 52 -12.95 5.99 -3.96
C GLY A 52 -11.48 5.98 -3.60
N ASN A 53 -11.15 6.57 -2.46
CA ASN A 53 -9.75 6.70 -2.04
C ASN A 53 -9.38 5.53 -1.13
N ASP A 54 -8.65 4.58 -1.65
CA ASP A 54 -8.32 3.36 -0.93
C ASP A 54 -6.90 3.42 -0.33
N ARG A 55 -6.73 2.75 0.81
CA ARG A 55 -5.46 2.56 1.51
C ARG A 55 -5.23 1.07 1.63
N ILE A 56 -4.17 0.60 1.03
CA ILE A 56 -3.89 -0.81 0.92
C ILE A 56 -2.47 -1.09 1.42
N ILE A 57 -2.36 -2.05 2.30
CA ILE A 57 -1.11 -2.71 2.64
C ILE A 57 -1.31 -4.19 2.29
N GLY A 58 -0.49 -4.73 1.39
CA GLY A 58 -0.53 -6.13 0.98
C GLY A 58 -0.21 -7.04 2.15
N ASP A 59 0.87 -6.78 2.81
CA ASP A 59 1.34 -7.56 3.95
C ASP A 59 0.93 -6.98 5.32
N ASN A 60 1.87 -7.02 6.26
CA ASN A 60 1.67 -6.56 7.63
C ASN A 60 1.92 -5.06 7.77
N GLY A 61 1.12 -4.41 8.59
CA GLY A 61 1.32 -2.98 8.80
C GLY A 61 0.29 -2.31 9.69
N ARG A 62 0.31 -1.00 9.62
CA ARG A 62 -0.64 -0.12 10.30
C ARG A 62 -1.15 0.96 9.36
N ILE A 63 -2.44 1.21 9.42
CA ILE A 63 -3.12 2.32 8.74
C ILE A 63 -3.75 3.24 9.78
N ASN A 64 -3.38 4.52 9.77
CA ASN A 64 -4.07 5.56 10.51
C ASN A 64 -5.16 6.17 9.61
N VAL A 65 -6.41 5.98 9.96
CA VAL A 65 -7.56 6.38 9.13
C VAL A 65 -7.91 7.85 9.31
N ARG A 66 -7.72 8.40 10.51
CA ARG A 66 -7.90 9.80 10.81
C ARG A 66 -6.59 10.44 11.24
N GLY A 67 -6.37 11.68 10.76
CA GLY A 67 -5.16 12.48 10.91
C GLY A 67 -4.62 12.63 12.33
N ALA A 68 -4.05 11.55 12.84
CA ALA A 68 -3.12 11.62 13.96
C ALA A 68 -1.75 12.04 13.39
N ALA A 69 -1.00 12.82 14.14
CA ALA A 69 0.38 13.11 13.81
C ALA A 69 1.15 11.77 13.67
N GLY A 70 1.68 11.48 12.49
CA GLY A 70 2.40 10.23 12.19
C GLY A 70 2.14 9.72 10.79
N PHE A 71 2.69 8.55 10.49
CA PHE A 71 2.50 7.92 9.19
C PHE A 71 1.06 7.42 9.03
N ASP A 72 0.48 7.63 7.85
CA ASP A 72 -0.85 7.11 7.53
C ASP A 72 -0.84 5.62 7.25
N LEU A 73 0.13 5.17 6.44
CA LEU A 73 0.43 3.77 6.19
C LEU A 73 1.88 3.52 6.55
N PHE A 74 2.17 2.43 7.18
CA PHE A 74 3.53 1.92 7.30
C PHE A 74 3.54 0.40 7.49
N SER A 75 4.55 -0.22 6.90
CA SER A 75 4.79 -1.65 7.03
C SER A 75 5.30 -1.98 8.43
N SER A 76 4.97 -3.17 8.90
CA SER A 76 5.56 -3.77 10.09
C SER A 76 5.86 -5.25 9.80
N ASP A 77 6.80 -5.82 10.57
CA ASP A 77 7.14 -7.24 10.44
C ASP A 77 7.54 -7.64 9.00
N THR A 78 8.42 -6.85 8.41
CA THR A 78 8.85 -6.93 7.00
C THR A 78 9.52 -8.24 6.60
N GLY A 79 9.79 -9.12 7.54
CA GLY A 79 10.28 -10.48 7.30
C GLY A 79 9.19 -11.51 6.96
N ASN A 80 7.93 -11.10 6.94
CA ASN A 80 6.78 -11.98 6.72
C ASN A 80 5.81 -11.34 5.73
N GLY A 81 5.75 -11.86 4.54
CA GLY A 81 4.86 -11.39 3.49
C GLY A 81 4.54 -12.46 2.47
N GLY A 82 4.19 -12.04 1.28
CA GLY A 82 3.86 -12.92 0.18
C GLY A 82 3.96 -12.22 -1.17
N GLN A 83 3.56 -12.90 -2.21
CA GLN A 83 3.45 -12.33 -3.54
C GLN A 83 2.02 -11.86 -3.76
N ASP A 84 1.82 -10.56 -3.77
CA ASP A 84 0.51 -9.96 -3.85
C ASP A 84 0.16 -9.50 -5.27
N THR A 85 -1.13 -9.55 -5.60
CA THR A 85 -1.67 -8.95 -6.81
C THR A 85 -2.67 -7.87 -6.43
N ILE A 86 -2.31 -6.62 -6.67
CA ILE A 86 -3.10 -5.46 -6.24
C ILE A 86 -3.54 -4.65 -7.45
N THR A 87 -4.84 -4.57 -7.69
CA THR A 87 -5.41 -3.65 -8.67
C THR A 87 -6.15 -2.55 -7.93
N THR A 88 -5.71 -1.30 -8.06
CA THR A 88 -6.45 -0.18 -7.50
C THR A 88 -7.56 0.26 -8.45
N GLY A 89 -8.62 0.84 -7.91
CA GLY A 89 -9.67 1.44 -8.73
C GLY A 89 -9.47 2.94 -8.96
N SER A 90 -10.55 3.64 -9.25
CA SER A 90 -10.50 5.10 -9.40
C SER A 90 -10.42 5.81 -8.05
N GLY A 91 -9.78 6.98 -8.00
CA GLY A 91 -9.62 7.80 -6.80
C GLY A 91 -8.15 8.01 -6.45
N VAL A 92 -7.91 8.57 -5.28
CA VAL A 92 -6.55 8.75 -4.75
C VAL A 92 -6.19 7.51 -3.92
N ASN A 93 -5.37 6.66 -4.46
CA ASN A 93 -5.01 5.39 -3.84
C ASN A 93 -3.60 5.41 -3.26
N LEU A 94 -3.44 4.85 -2.07
CA LEU A 94 -2.17 4.68 -1.39
C LEU A 94 -1.92 3.19 -1.22
N VAL A 95 -0.79 2.70 -1.71
CA VAL A 95 -0.43 1.29 -1.69
C VAL A 95 0.97 1.11 -1.12
N ILE A 96 1.11 0.16 -0.23
CA ILE A 96 2.38 -0.48 0.13
C ILE A 96 2.16 -1.96 -0.18
N ALA A 97 2.83 -2.49 -1.19
CA ALA A 97 2.67 -3.89 -1.56
C ALA A 97 3.30 -4.79 -0.50
N GLY A 98 4.56 -4.63 -0.19
CA GLY A 98 5.14 -5.30 0.98
C GLY A 98 6.41 -6.09 0.68
N SER A 99 6.48 -7.30 1.18
CA SER A 99 7.61 -8.22 0.99
C SER A 99 7.25 -9.29 -0.02
N GLY A 100 8.10 -9.55 -0.96
CA GLY A 100 7.88 -10.57 -1.99
C GLY A 100 7.76 -9.95 -3.37
N ASN A 101 7.50 -10.77 -4.38
CA ASN A 101 7.40 -10.29 -5.76
C ASN A 101 5.96 -9.89 -6.06
N ASP A 102 5.68 -8.60 -6.02
CA ASP A 102 4.34 -8.07 -6.09
C ASP A 102 3.96 -7.57 -7.50
N ASP A 103 2.68 -7.62 -7.83
CA ASP A 103 2.12 -7.11 -9.07
C ASP A 103 1.06 -6.05 -8.76
N VAL A 104 1.36 -4.79 -9.07
CA VAL A 104 0.48 -3.66 -8.75
C VAL A 104 0.03 -2.94 -10.01
N THR A 105 -1.27 -2.94 -10.26
CA THR A 105 -1.89 -2.16 -11.34
C THR A 105 -2.66 -0.98 -10.76
N ALA A 106 -2.21 0.23 -11.08
CA ALA A 106 -2.87 1.46 -10.65
C ALA A 106 -4.12 1.78 -11.48
N GLY A 107 -5.03 2.53 -10.89
CA GLY A 107 -6.25 3.00 -11.55
C GLY A 107 -6.12 4.36 -12.25
N ASP A 108 -7.24 5.06 -12.39
CA ASP A 108 -7.38 6.17 -13.35
C ASP A 108 -7.09 7.57 -12.81
N THR A 109 -6.83 7.78 -11.52
CA THR A 109 -6.76 9.15 -10.96
C THR A 109 -5.37 9.50 -10.45
N LEU A 110 -5.06 9.16 -9.23
CA LEU A 110 -3.76 9.36 -8.60
C LEU A 110 -3.44 8.16 -7.74
N SER A 111 -2.29 7.57 -7.99
CA SER A 111 -1.80 6.48 -7.16
C SER A 111 -0.42 6.81 -6.61
N LEU A 112 -0.22 6.53 -5.33
CA LEU A 112 1.07 6.55 -4.68
C LEU A 112 1.36 5.13 -4.21
N ILE A 113 2.41 4.53 -4.78
CA ILE A 113 2.71 3.11 -4.64
C ILE A 113 4.15 2.95 -4.17
N LEU A 114 4.32 2.23 -3.09
CA LEU A 114 5.56 1.59 -2.70
C LEU A 114 5.41 0.10 -3.02
N LEU A 115 6.28 -0.46 -3.84
CA LEU A 115 6.24 -1.88 -4.17
C LEU A 115 6.77 -2.69 -3.01
N ASP A 116 7.85 -2.26 -2.41
CA ASP A 116 8.38 -2.83 -1.18
C ASP A 116 7.81 -2.18 0.09
N ASN A 117 8.33 -2.61 1.22
CA ASN A 117 8.02 -2.09 2.54
C ASN A 117 8.41 -0.61 2.70
N GLY A 118 7.62 0.12 3.47
CA GLY A 118 7.89 1.53 3.68
C GLY A 118 6.82 2.26 4.47
N SER A 119 6.75 3.55 4.22
CA SER A 119 5.77 4.42 4.86
C SER A 119 5.27 5.53 3.93
N ILE A 120 3.99 5.85 4.05
CA ILE A 120 3.33 6.96 3.35
C ILE A 120 2.71 7.87 4.41
N GLN A 121 3.02 9.17 4.32
CA GLN A 121 2.46 10.19 5.19
C GLN A 121 1.59 11.17 4.38
N ARG A 122 0.45 11.55 4.94
CA ARG A 122 -0.43 12.58 4.38
C ARG A 122 -0.49 13.80 5.31
N ASP A 123 -0.88 14.92 4.76
CA ASP A 123 -1.19 16.10 5.56
C ASP A 123 -2.60 16.03 6.20
N VAL A 124 -2.97 17.06 6.94
CA VAL A 124 -4.29 17.15 7.58
C VAL A 124 -5.45 17.26 6.57
N ALA A 125 -5.16 17.63 5.33
CA ALA A 125 -6.13 17.65 4.24
C ALA A 125 -6.19 16.30 3.48
N LEU A 126 -5.47 15.29 3.96
CA LEU A 126 -5.39 13.94 3.38
C LEU A 126 -4.71 13.90 1.99
N VAL A 127 -3.86 14.89 1.72
CA VAL A 127 -3.01 14.91 0.52
C VAL A 127 -1.71 14.17 0.84
N PRO A 128 -1.23 13.27 -0.03
CA PRO A 128 0.08 12.63 0.16
C PRO A 128 1.19 13.68 0.31
N LEU A 129 1.93 13.61 1.39
CA LEU A 129 2.99 14.56 1.75
C LEU A 129 4.38 13.98 1.53
N SER A 130 4.57 12.73 1.87
CA SER A 130 5.81 12.01 1.64
C SER A 130 5.59 10.51 1.51
N ALA A 131 6.50 9.86 0.82
CA ALA A 131 6.61 8.42 0.75
C ALA A 131 8.08 8.03 0.89
N SER A 132 8.36 6.93 1.58
CA SER A 132 9.72 6.42 1.75
C SER A 132 9.69 4.91 1.80
N SER A 133 10.45 4.26 0.90
CA SER A 133 10.74 2.84 0.99
C SER A 133 11.82 2.57 2.05
N LEU A 134 11.83 1.35 2.60
CA LEU A 134 12.90 0.89 3.48
C LEU A 134 14.15 0.56 2.63
N VAL A 135 15.31 0.93 3.12
CA VAL A 135 16.59 0.75 2.41
C VAL A 135 17.36 -0.53 2.81
N ASP A 136 16.92 -1.21 3.83
CA ASP A 136 17.57 -2.41 4.38
C ASP A 136 16.61 -3.61 4.44
N ASP A 137 15.65 -3.68 3.52
CA ASP A 137 14.69 -4.77 3.47
C ASP A 137 15.26 -5.95 2.70
N VAL A 138 15.63 -7.01 3.42
CA VAL A 138 16.17 -8.24 2.83
C VAL A 138 15.09 -9.16 2.24
N HIS A 139 13.83 -8.77 2.35
CA HIS A 139 12.67 -9.50 1.83
C HIS A 139 11.97 -8.77 0.69
N ALA A 140 12.58 -7.71 0.21
CA ALA A 140 12.19 -7.03 -1.01
C ALA A 140 12.20 -7.98 -2.21
N GLY A 141 11.32 -7.73 -3.16
CA GLY A 141 11.11 -8.60 -4.31
C GLY A 141 11.58 -8.03 -5.62
N ASP A 142 11.40 -8.79 -6.69
CA ASP A 142 11.42 -8.31 -8.06
C ASP A 142 9.97 -8.03 -8.45
N ASP A 143 9.57 -6.75 -8.52
CA ASP A 143 8.19 -6.32 -8.58
C ASP A 143 7.76 -5.86 -9.96
N VAL A 144 6.45 -5.87 -10.20
CA VAL A 144 5.85 -5.32 -11.42
C VAL A 144 4.84 -4.24 -11.07
N ALA A 145 4.94 -3.07 -11.72
CA ALA A 145 3.96 -2.00 -11.55
C ALA A 145 3.51 -1.37 -12.86
N LEU A 146 2.21 -1.24 -13.02
CA LEU A 146 1.57 -0.48 -14.10
C LEU A 146 0.87 0.76 -13.51
N GLY A 147 1.25 1.93 -13.99
CA GLY A 147 0.79 3.22 -13.47
C GLY A 147 -0.65 3.61 -13.80
N GLY A 148 -1.30 2.85 -14.69
CA GLY A 148 -2.66 3.16 -15.14
C GLY A 148 -2.77 4.46 -15.96
N SER A 149 -4.00 4.92 -16.23
CA SER A 149 -4.22 6.11 -17.05
C SER A 149 -4.10 7.44 -16.28
N GLY A 150 -4.04 7.40 -14.96
CA GLY A 150 -3.89 8.56 -14.08
C GLY A 150 -2.45 9.02 -13.89
N ASN A 151 -2.25 9.86 -12.90
CA ASN A 151 -0.92 10.25 -12.44
C ASN A 151 -0.42 9.25 -11.40
N SER A 152 0.84 8.85 -11.48
CA SER A 152 1.40 7.89 -10.52
C SER A 152 2.73 8.38 -9.95
N LEU A 153 2.92 8.16 -8.64
CA LEU A 153 4.22 8.13 -8.01
C LEU A 153 4.47 6.67 -7.61
N ILE A 154 5.50 6.06 -8.18
CA ILE A 154 5.86 4.66 -7.92
C ILE A 154 7.31 4.60 -7.47
N ILE A 155 7.55 3.89 -6.39
CA ILE A 155 8.89 3.58 -5.88
C ILE A 155 9.01 2.06 -5.89
N GLY A 156 9.93 1.52 -6.70
CA GLY A 156 10.25 0.09 -6.78
C GLY A 156 10.73 -0.42 -5.43
N GLY A 157 11.88 0.03 -5.01
CA GLY A 157 12.44 -0.40 -3.73
C GLY A 157 13.77 -1.12 -3.92
N LEU A 158 13.92 -2.32 -3.41
CA LEU A 158 15.09 -3.16 -3.59
C LEU A 158 14.70 -4.36 -4.45
N GLY A 159 15.45 -4.64 -5.48
CA GLY A 159 15.16 -5.75 -6.39
C GLY A 159 15.35 -5.34 -7.85
N ASN A 160 14.84 -6.16 -8.76
CA ASN A 160 14.83 -5.84 -10.18
C ASN A 160 13.39 -5.59 -10.63
N ASP A 161 12.96 -4.34 -10.52
CA ASP A 161 11.59 -3.97 -10.71
C ASP A 161 11.27 -3.61 -12.17
N ASP A 162 10.08 -3.99 -12.64
CA ASP A 162 9.54 -3.59 -13.94
C ASP A 162 8.41 -2.57 -13.73
N ILE A 163 8.73 -1.28 -13.93
CA ILE A 163 7.82 -0.17 -13.66
C ILE A 163 7.45 0.53 -14.95
N ASN A 164 6.18 0.49 -15.32
CA ASN A 164 5.60 1.18 -16.45
C ASN A 164 4.60 2.25 -15.99
N GLY A 165 4.93 3.50 -16.23
CA GLY A 165 4.14 4.63 -15.75
C GLY A 165 2.84 4.91 -16.51
N GLU A 166 2.65 4.35 -17.69
CA GLU A 166 1.51 4.51 -18.63
C GLU A 166 0.85 5.90 -18.72
N GLY A 167 0.33 6.48 -17.70
CA GLY A 167 -0.52 7.65 -17.62
C GLY A 167 0.06 9.01 -18.03
N ALA A 168 -0.61 10.10 -17.62
CA ALA A 168 -0.32 11.44 -18.11
C ALA A 168 0.93 12.08 -17.46
N LYS A 169 1.14 11.88 -16.17
CA LYS A 169 2.31 12.39 -15.41
C LYS A 169 2.71 11.38 -14.36
N ASN A 170 3.93 10.89 -14.47
CA ASN A 170 4.45 9.91 -13.55
C ASN A 170 5.78 10.37 -12.96
N ILE A 171 6.01 9.96 -11.72
CA ILE A 171 7.30 10.06 -11.04
C ILE A 171 7.65 8.63 -10.63
N LEU A 172 8.74 8.12 -11.20
CA LEU A 172 9.12 6.72 -11.03
C LEU A 172 10.54 6.65 -10.47
N PHE A 173 10.71 5.88 -9.41
CA PHE A 173 12.00 5.49 -8.87
C PHE A 173 12.10 3.97 -8.97
N GLY A 174 13.12 3.47 -9.65
CA GLY A 174 13.38 2.03 -9.72
C GLY A 174 13.93 1.48 -8.42
N ASP A 175 14.76 2.27 -7.75
CA ASP A 175 15.34 1.89 -6.46
C ASP A 175 14.66 2.61 -5.29
N SER A 176 15.12 2.29 -4.08
CA SER A 176 14.62 2.90 -2.84
C SER A 176 14.74 4.42 -2.86
N ALA A 177 13.68 5.09 -2.45
CA ALA A 177 13.58 6.54 -2.48
C ALA A 177 12.78 7.10 -1.30
N SER A 178 12.94 8.41 -1.10
CA SER A 178 12.10 9.21 -0.22
C SER A 178 11.71 10.51 -0.93
N VAL A 179 10.44 10.86 -0.93
CA VAL A 179 9.86 12.04 -1.57
C VAL A 179 8.96 12.84 -0.63
#